data_37a76d8e14d390a8d48c26f16ad07921
#
_entry.id   37a76d8e14d390a8d48c26f16ad07921
#
_cell.length_a   1.000
_cell.length_b   1.000
_cell.length_c   1.000
_cell.angle_alpha   90.00
_cell.angle_beta   90.00
_cell.angle_gamma   90.00
#
_symmetry.space_group_name_H-M   'P 1'
#
loop_
_entity.id
_entity.type
_entity.pdbx_description
1 polymer ?
#
loop_
_entity_poly.entity_id
_entity_poly.type
_entity_poly.pdbx_seq_one_letter_code
_entity_poly.pdbx_strand_id
1 'polypeptide(L)'
;ENHNNYLQRLHGLFNYGIKRGYLAENPTKVIDKVKVAETEPAIFAAEEIKALLNAVPRRAVPYFAIGSFAGLRPREIERLDWTDIHLEEGYIRVRPKVAKTASNRLVDIQPNLRAWLLPLSCESGPVTPPNIRKIREAAQHKIGLTQWPQDGLRHSYASYHLAHFKNINELATQM
;
A
#
# COMPACT_ATOMS: atom_id res chain seq x y z
N GLU A 1 -15.34 5.93 -12.22
CA GLU A 1 -14.16 6.40 -11.47
C GLU A 1 -13.32 7.38 -12.28
N ASN A 2 -12.98 7.05 -13.51
CA ASN A 2 -12.18 7.93 -14.38
C ASN A 2 -12.81 9.30 -14.64
N HIS A 3 -14.14 9.39 -14.82
CA HIS A 3 -14.84 10.65 -15.07
C HIS A 3 -14.57 11.69 -13.97
N ASN A 4 -14.77 11.33 -12.71
CA ASN A 4 -14.57 12.23 -11.57
C ASN A 4 -13.10 12.65 -11.41
N ASN A 5 -12.17 11.75 -11.72
CA ASN A 5 -10.73 12.05 -11.69
C ASN A 5 -10.33 13.03 -12.77
N TYR A 6 -10.84 12.89 -13.99
CA TYR A 6 -10.62 13.85 -15.07
C TYR A 6 -11.25 15.20 -14.75
N LEU A 7 -12.48 15.19 -14.26
CA LEU A 7 -13.18 16.42 -13.87
C LEU A 7 -12.39 17.18 -12.79
N GLN A 8 -11.87 16.48 -11.78
CA GLN A 8 -11.05 17.08 -10.72
C GLN A 8 -9.76 17.71 -11.28
N ARG A 9 -9.08 17.04 -12.20
CA ARG A 9 -7.86 17.55 -12.84
C ARG A 9 -8.14 18.79 -13.69
N LEU A 10 -9.21 18.74 -14.50
CA LEU A 10 -9.65 19.87 -15.31
C LEU A 10 -10.08 21.05 -14.43
N HIS A 11 -10.80 20.78 -13.33
CA HIS A 11 -11.17 21.80 -12.35
C HIS A 11 -9.95 22.52 -11.78
N GLY A 12 -8.91 21.76 -11.42
CA GLY A 12 -7.62 22.30 -10.96
C GLY A 12 -6.93 23.16 -12.02
N LEU A 13 -6.91 22.72 -13.28
CA LEU A 13 -6.32 23.44 -14.40
C LEU A 13 -7.03 24.77 -14.66
N PHE A 14 -8.36 24.77 -14.71
CA PHE A 14 -9.12 25.99 -14.94
C PHE A 14 -9.05 26.97 -13.76
N ASN A 15 -9.02 26.49 -12.52
CA ASN A 15 -8.76 27.34 -11.35
C ASN A 15 -7.37 28.00 -11.41
N TYR A 16 -6.37 27.27 -11.89
CA TYR A 16 -5.05 27.86 -12.15
C TYR A 16 -5.14 28.95 -13.21
N GLY A 17 -5.88 28.73 -14.32
CA GLY A 17 -6.12 29.74 -15.36
C GLY A 17 -6.78 31.02 -14.85
N ILE A 18 -7.79 30.88 -13.98
CA ILE A 18 -8.45 32.02 -13.31
C ILE A 18 -7.43 32.79 -12.45
N LYS A 19 -6.67 32.08 -11.62
CA LYS A 19 -5.64 32.67 -10.75
C LYS A 19 -4.57 33.45 -11.53
N ARG A 20 -4.34 33.10 -12.79
CA ARG A 20 -3.41 33.76 -13.71
C ARG A 20 -4.06 34.82 -14.59
N GLY A 21 -5.36 35.04 -14.47
CA GLY A 21 -6.11 36.01 -15.30
C GLY A 21 -6.38 35.55 -16.74
N TYR A 22 -6.18 34.28 -17.05
CA TYR A 22 -6.43 33.71 -18.40
C TYR A 22 -7.91 33.41 -18.65
N LEU A 23 -8.70 33.24 -17.58
CA LEU A 23 -10.12 32.91 -17.63
C LEU A 23 -10.86 33.70 -16.55
N ALA A 24 -12.08 34.09 -16.86
CA ALA A 24 -12.97 34.76 -15.90
C ALA A 24 -13.61 33.78 -14.93
N GLU A 25 -13.97 32.58 -15.41
CA GLU A 25 -14.64 31.59 -14.61
C GLU A 25 -14.24 30.15 -15.02
N ASN A 26 -14.55 29.19 -14.15
CA ASN A 26 -14.21 27.80 -14.36
C ASN A 26 -15.37 27.06 -15.04
N PRO A 27 -15.21 26.61 -16.30
CA PRO A 27 -16.28 25.97 -17.07
C PRO A 27 -16.68 24.59 -16.50
N THR A 28 -15.85 23.99 -15.62
CA THR A 28 -16.20 22.70 -15.01
C THR A 28 -17.15 22.80 -13.81
N LYS A 29 -17.50 24.01 -13.36
CA LYS A 29 -18.41 24.21 -12.22
C LYS A 29 -19.82 23.68 -12.50
N VAL A 30 -20.22 23.64 -13.77
CA VAL A 30 -21.56 23.18 -14.21
C VAL A 30 -21.61 21.68 -14.45
N ILE A 31 -20.49 20.96 -14.28
CA ILE A 31 -20.40 19.52 -14.53
C ILE A 31 -20.55 18.78 -13.21
N ASP A 32 -21.60 17.98 -13.09
CA ASP A 32 -21.83 17.17 -11.91
C ASP A 32 -20.88 15.96 -11.83
N LYS A 33 -20.51 15.63 -10.61
CA LYS A 33 -19.78 14.38 -10.34
C LYS A 33 -20.72 13.17 -10.50
N VAL A 34 -20.25 12.14 -11.15
CA VAL A 34 -20.95 10.86 -11.19
C VAL A 34 -20.90 10.21 -9.80
N LYS A 35 -22.07 9.78 -9.29
CA LYS A 35 -22.12 8.98 -8.07
C LYS A 35 -21.42 7.65 -8.32
N VAL A 36 -20.34 7.40 -7.61
CA VAL A 36 -19.65 6.11 -7.61
C VAL A 36 -20.21 5.30 -6.45
N ALA A 37 -20.68 4.09 -6.73
CA ALA A 37 -21.09 3.19 -5.67
C ALA A 37 -19.89 2.88 -4.76
N GLU A 38 -20.07 3.02 -3.46
CA GLU A 38 -19.08 2.58 -2.49
C GLU A 38 -19.03 1.05 -2.54
N THR A 39 -17.91 0.50 -2.99
CA THR A 39 -17.65 -0.93 -2.93
C THR A 39 -16.74 -1.20 -1.75
N GLU A 40 -17.09 -2.22 -0.97
CA GLU A 40 -16.19 -2.67 0.10
C GLU A 40 -14.83 -3.06 -0.50
N PRO A 41 -13.71 -2.64 0.12
CA PRO A 41 -12.39 -3.01 -0.38
C PRO A 41 -12.21 -4.52 -0.28
N ALA A 42 -11.82 -5.14 -1.38
CA ALA A 42 -11.50 -6.56 -1.39
C ALA A 42 -10.24 -6.82 -0.54
N ILE A 43 -10.34 -7.79 0.35
CA ILE A 43 -9.25 -8.22 1.24
C ILE A 43 -8.91 -9.69 0.97
N PHE A 44 -7.68 -10.07 1.33
CA PHE A 44 -7.27 -11.47 1.34
C PHE A 44 -7.74 -12.16 2.63
N ALA A 45 -8.24 -13.39 2.52
CA ALA A 45 -8.43 -14.25 3.68
C ALA A 45 -7.07 -14.63 4.30
N ALA A 46 -7.07 -15.02 5.57
CA ALA A 46 -5.83 -15.41 6.26
C ALA A 46 -5.14 -16.60 5.56
N GLU A 47 -5.93 -17.55 5.08
CA GLU A 47 -5.49 -18.74 4.33
C GLU A 47 -4.87 -18.35 2.99
N GLU A 48 -5.41 -17.34 2.32
CA GLU A 48 -4.87 -16.81 1.06
C GLU A 48 -3.53 -16.09 1.28
N ILE A 49 -3.41 -15.31 2.37
CA ILE A 49 -2.12 -14.68 2.74
C ILE A 49 -1.08 -15.76 3.03
N LYS A 50 -1.43 -16.80 3.78
CA LYS A 50 -0.53 -17.93 4.06
C LYS A 50 -0.13 -18.68 2.78
N ALA A 51 -1.08 -18.97 1.91
CA ALA A 51 -0.82 -19.60 0.61
C ALA A 51 0.10 -18.72 -0.26
N LEU A 52 -0.14 -17.41 -0.30
CA LEU A 52 0.66 -16.45 -1.03
C LEU A 52 2.12 -16.45 -0.55
N LEU A 53 2.36 -16.33 0.76
CA LEU A 53 3.70 -16.30 1.34
C LEU A 53 4.47 -17.60 1.07
N ASN A 54 3.79 -18.75 1.02
CA ASN A 54 4.39 -20.03 0.65
C ASN A 54 4.56 -20.22 -0.87
N ALA A 55 3.80 -19.52 -1.69
CA ALA A 55 3.84 -19.64 -3.14
C ALA A 55 4.97 -18.85 -3.80
N VAL A 56 5.38 -17.71 -3.17
CA VAL A 56 6.39 -16.80 -3.71
C VAL A 56 7.82 -17.29 -3.46
N PRO A 57 8.79 -16.91 -4.32
CA PRO A 57 10.19 -17.18 -4.05
C PRO A 57 10.65 -16.55 -2.73
N ARG A 58 11.54 -17.23 -1.99
CA ARG A 58 12.03 -16.80 -0.68
C ARG A 58 12.43 -15.32 -0.63
N ARG A 59 13.13 -14.83 -1.67
CA ARG A 59 13.56 -13.43 -1.78
C ARG A 59 12.42 -12.40 -1.89
N ALA A 60 11.21 -12.84 -2.26
CA ALA A 60 10.03 -11.97 -2.39
C ALA A 60 9.12 -11.98 -1.15
N VAL A 61 9.29 -12.95 -0.25
CA VAL A 61 8.51 -13.06 0.98
C VAL A 61 8.48 -11.74 1.77
N PRO A 62 9.59 -11.01 1.97
CA PRO A 62 9.56 -9.76 2.72
C PRO A 62 8.58 -8.73 2.15
N TYR A 63 8.52 -8.58 0.83
CA TYR A 63 7.57 -7.67 0.18
C TYR A 63 6.12 -7.98 0.55
N PHE A 64 5.72 -9.24 0.41
CA PHE A 64 4.35 -9.66 0.68
C PHE A 64 4.03 -9.67 2.18
N ALA A 65 4.97 -10.09 3.02
CA ALA A 65 4.81 -10.09 4.47
C ALA A 65 4.64 -8.65 5.02
N ILE A 66 5.47 -7.69 4.58
CA ILE A 66 5.35 -6.29 4.99
C ILE A 66 4.01 -5.71 4.53
N GLY A 67 3.59 -5.99 3.29
CA GLY A 67 2.28 -5.56 2.80
C GLY A 67 1.13 -6.09 3.63
N SER A 68 1.18 -7.38 4.01
CA SER A 68 0.11 -8.08 4.72
C SER A 68 0.08 -7.80 6.23
N PHE A 69 1.23 -7.55 6.86
CA PHE A 69 1.36 -7.49 8.32
C PHE A 69 1.84 -6.14 8.87
N ALA A 70 2.20 -5.19 7.99
CA ALA A 70 2.53 -3.81 8.35
C ALA A 70 1.76 -2.78 7.49
N GLY A 71 1.02 -3.22 6.49
CA GLY A 71 0.14 -2.38 5.70
C GLY A 71 0.82 -1.28 4.88
N LEU A 72 2.10 -1.40 4.57
CA LEU A 72 2.80 -0.43 3.75
C LEU A 72 2.26 -0.44 2.31
N ARG A 73 2.29 0.73 1.67
CA ARG A 73 1.92 0.81 0.25
C ARG A 73 2.95 0.09 -0.63
N PRO A 74 2.51 -0.52 -1.76
CA PRO A 74 3.43 -1.24 -2.66
C PRO A 74 4.67 -0.42 -3.03
N ARG A 75 4.50 0.86 -3.36
CA ARG A 75 5.60 1.76 -3.72
C ARG A 75 6.52 2.12 -2.55
N GLU A 76 6.01 2.08 -1.33
CA GLU A 76 6.83 2.27 -0.13
C GLU A 76 7.72 1.05 0.07
N ILE A 77 7.17 -0.17 -0.04
CA ILE A 77 7.94 -1.41 0.11
C ILE A 77 9.00 -1.55 -1.01
N GLU A 78 8.66 -1.20 -2.25
CA GLU A 78 9.60 -1.20 -3.39
C GLU A 78 10.83 -0.32 -3.17
N ARG A 79 10.74 0.67 -2.29
CA ARG A 79 11.80 1.64 -1.99
C ARG A 79 12.48 1.41 -0.65
N LEU A 80 12.03 0.42 0.13
CA LEU A 80 12.67 0.07 1.39
C LEU A 80 14.02 -0.57 1.15
N ASP A 81 14.95 -0.21 2.03
CA ASP A 81 16.22 -0.90 2.22
C ASP A 81 16.18 -1.69 3.54
N TRP A 82 16.94 -2.76 3.66
CA TRP A 82 17.01 -3.53 4.90
C TRP A 82 17.50 -2.70 6.09
N THR A 83 18.27 -1.63 5.85
CA THR A 83 18.65 -0.65 6.89
C THR A 83 17.49 0.15 7.46
N ASP A 84 16.30 0.08 6.84
CA ASP A 84 15.08 0.68 7.37
C ASP A 84 14.27 -0.26 8.27
N ILE A 85 14.66 -1.55 8.35
CA ILE A 85 13.95 -2.59 9.11
C ILE A 85 14.72 -2.88 10.39
N HIS A 86 14.21 -2.41 11.50
CA HIS A 86 14.80 -2.54 12.82
C HIS A 86 14.12 -3.68 13.58
N LEU A 87 14.57 -4.92 13.31
CA LEU A 87 13.90 -6.14 13.84
C LEU A 87 14.05 -6.28 15.35
N GLU A 88 15.13 -5.82 15.95
CA GLU A 88 15.34 -5.89 17.40
C GLU A 88 14.52 -4.85 18.12
N GLU A 89 14.48 -3.63 17.62
CA GLU A 89 13.72 -2.51 18.14
C GLU A 89 12.21 -2.60 17.80
N GLY A 90 11.84 -3.45 16.85
CA GLY A 90 10.46 -3.77 16.51
C GLY A 90 9.75 -2.75 15.62
N TYR A 91 10.45 -2.03 14.74
CA TYR A 91 9.81 -1.08 13.82
C TYR A 91 10.42 -1.06 12.42
N ILE A 92 9.62 -0.60 11.44
CA ILE A 92 10.05 -0.23 10.09
C ILE A 92 10.03 1.29 9.98
N ARG A 93 11.12 1.91 9.56
CA ARG A 93 11.20 3.35 9.30
C ARG A 93 10.85 3.66 7.86
N VAL A 94 9.71 4.31 7.64
CA VAL A 94 9.29 4.78 6.31
C VAL A 94 9.75 6.21 6.13
N ARG A 95 10.80 6.42 5.33
CA ARG A 95 11.41 7.74 5.09
C ARG A 95 10.56 8.58 4.11
N PRO A 96 10.65 9.93 4.11
CA PRO A 96 9.87 10.80 3.21
C PRO A 96 10.10 10.52 1.72
N LYS A 97 11.31 10.13 1.33
CA LYS A 97 11.63 9.73 -0.05
C LYS A 97 10.92 8.45 -0.49
N VAL A 98 10.50 7.65 0.48
CA VAL A 98 9.79 6.37 0.30
C VAL A 98 8.28 6.60 0.39
N ALA A 99 7.84 7.47 1.29
CA ALA A 99 6.43 7.75 1.52
C ALA A 99 5.78 8.54 0.36
N LYS A 100 4.51 8.29 0.11
CA LYS A 100 3.69 9.06 -0.83
C LYS A 100 3.42 10.48 -0.33
N THR A 101 3.32 10.65 0.98
CA THR A 101 3.26 11.93 1.70
C THR A 101 4.61 12.14 2.37
N ALA A 102 5.23 13.28 2.22
CA ALA A 102 6.60 13.60 2.69
C ALA A 102 6.76 13.59 4.23
N SER A 103 6.26 12.58 4.91
CA SER A 103 6.34 12.40 6.37
C SER A 103 7.13 11.15 6.73
N ASN A 104 8.03 11.26 7.71
CA ASN A 104 8.63 10.10 8.39
C ASN A 104 7.55 9.44 9.25
N ARG A 105 7.44 8.12 9.18
CA ARG A 105 6.66 7.36 10.16
C ARG A 105 7.38 6.08 10.55
N LEU A 106 7.13 5.65 11.75
CA LEU A 106 7.53 4.33 12.25
C LEU A 106 6.30 3.43 12.20
N VAL A 107 6.49 2.21 11.72
CA VAL A 107 5.44 1.19 11.63
C VAL A 107 5.89 0.00 12.46
N ASP A 108 5.07 -0.44 13.40
CA ASP A 108 5.41 -1.51 14.31
C ASP A 108 5.55 -2.86 13.61
N ILE A 109 6.58 -3.61 14.01
CA ILE A 109 6.79 -4.99 13.56
C ILE A 109 6.11 -5.93 14.56
N GLN A 110 4.89 -6.37 14.22
CA GLN A 110 4.18 -7.35 14.99
C GLN A 110 4.93 -8.72 15.01
N PRO A 111 4.70 -9.58 16.03
CA PRO A 111 5.40 -10.87 16.15
C PRO A 111 5.31 -11.77 14.92
N ASN A 112 4.17 -11.79 14.26
CA ASN A 112 3.97 -12.55 13.01
C ASN A 112 4.85 -12.01 11.87
N LEU A 113 4.93 -10.70 11.68
CA LEU A 113 5.82 -10.09 10.68
C LEU A 113 7.28 -10.40 11.00
N ARG A 114 7.69 -10.24 12.27
CA ARG A 114 9.06 -10.56 12.72
C ARG A 114 9.44 -11.98 12.39
N ALA A 115 8.54 -12.95 12.63
CA ALA A 115 8.79 -14.37 12.33
C ALA A 115 9.06 -14.62 10.84
N TRP A 116 8.40 -13.88 9.94
CA TRP A 116 8.63 -13.98 8.50
C TRP A 116 9.90 -13.28 8.04
N LEU A 117 10.26 -12.15 8.65
CA LEU A 117 11.42 -11.35 8.20
C LEU A 117 12.74 -11.85 8.76
N LEU A 118 12.77 -12.30 10.01
CA LEU A 118 14.00 -12.68 10.72
C LEU A 118 14.87 -13.70 9.97
N PRO A 119 14.33 -14.78 9.35
CA PRO A 119 15.14 -15.75 8.61
C PRO A 119 15.66 -15.24 7.26
N LEU A 120 15.25 -14.03 6.85
CA LEU A 120 15.52 -13.44 5.54
C LEU A 120 16.27 -12.13 5.66
N SER A 121 16.52 -11.67 6.89
CA SER A 121 17.18 -10.39 7.18
C SER A 121 18.56 -10.30 6.57
N CYS A 122 18.89 -9.11 6.06
CA CYS A 122 20.20 -8.74 5.55
C CYS A 122 20.67 -7.45 6.22
N GLU A 123 21.96 -7.19 6.22
CA GLU A 123 22.52 -5.95 6.79
C GLU A 123 22.10 -4.70 5.99
N SER A 124 21.97 -4.84 4.66
CA SER A 124 21.62 -3.74 3.77
C SER A 124 21.11 -4.27 2.42
N GLY A 125 20.61 -3.37 1.58
CA GLY A 125 20.16 -3.67 0.23
C GLY A 125 18.63 -3.64 0.08
N PRO A 126 18.13 -3.75 -1.15
CA PRO A 126 16.70 -3.62 -1.42
C PRO A 126 15.89 -4.79 -0.81
N VAL A 127 14.83 -4.46 -0.10
CA VAL A 127 13.88 -5.43 0.46
C VAL A 127 13.07 -6.12 -0.65
N THR A 128 12.77 -5.37 -1.70
CA THR A 128 11.97 -5.86 -2.84
C THR A 128 12.87 -6.37 -3.95
N PRO A 129 12.69 -7.61 -4.43
CA PRO A 129 13.46 -8.12 -5.56
C PRO A 129 13.04 -7.42 -6.87
N PRO A 130 13.92 -7.39 -7.88
CA PRO A 130 13.54 -6.93 -9.21
C PRO A 130 12.38 -7.78 -9.76
N ASN A 131 11.58 -7.18 -10.65
CA ASN A 131 10.43 -7.86 -11.28
C ASN A 131 9.32 -8.33 -10.31
N ILE A 132 9.13 -7.65 -9.17
CA ILE A 132 8.09 -8.00 -8.19
C ILE A 132 6.71 -8.15 -8.82
N ARG A 133 6.40 -7.37 -9.85
CA ARG A 133 5.14 -7.48 -10.59
C ARG A 133 4.96 -8.88 -11.20
N LYS A 134 5.97 -9.41 -11.88
CA LYS A 134 5.92 -10.76 -12.49
C LYS A 134 5.79 -11.84 -11.43
N ILE A 135 6.50 -11.67 -10.30
CA ILE A 135 6.40 -12.60 -9.17
C ILE A 135 4.99 -12.60 -8.59
N ARG A 136 4.35 -11.44 -8.46
CA ARG A 136 2.97 -11.30 -8.01
C ARG A 136 2.00 -11.98 -8.96
N GLU A 137 2.13 -11.74 -10.27
CA GLU A 137 1.29 -12.36 -11.30
C GLU A 137 1.40 -13.89 -11.27
N ALA A 138 2.62 -14.43 -11.17
CA ALA A 138 2.84 -15.87 -11.04
C ALA A 138 2.26 -16.45 -9.73
N ALA A 139 2.40 -15.74 -8.62
CA ALA A 139 1.84 -16.15 -7.34
C ALA A 139 0.30 -16.13 -7.35
N GLN A 140 -0.30 -15.11 -7.97
CA GLN A 140 -1.75 -15.00 -8.16
C GLN A 140 -2.31 -16.26 -8.85
N HIS A 141 -1.70 -16.66 -9.97
CA HIS A 141 -2.09 -17.87 -10.68
C HIS A 141 -1.93 -19.14 -9.82
N LYS A 142 -0.79 -19.22 -9.10
CA LYS A 142 -0.48 -20.41 -8.29
C LYS A 142 -1.45 -20.63 -7.13
N ILE A 143 -1.97 -19.54 -6.54
CA ILE A 143 -2.97 -19.64 -5.45
C ILE A 143 -4.43 -19.58 -5.94
N GLY A 144 -4.65 -19.59 -7.26
CA GLY A 144 -5.99 -19.66 -7.86
C GLY A 144 -6.81 -18.38 -7.78
N LEU A 145 -6.17 -17.21 -7.58
CA LEU A 145 -6.90 -15.95 -7.57
C LEU A 145 -7.23 -15.50 -9.00
N THR A 146 -8.49 -15.21 -9.27
CA THR A 146 -8.96 -14.68 -10.55
C THR A 146 -8.51 -13.25 -10.78
N GLN A 147 -8.48 -12.44 -9.74
CA GLN A 147 -8.06 -11.04 -9.79
C GLN A 147 -7.27 -10.66 -8.53
N TRP A 148 -6.20 -9.87 -8.72
CA TRP A 148 -5.47 -9.29 -7.60
C TRP A 148 -6.24 -8.08 -7.05
N PRO A 149 -6.65 -8.07 -5.76
CA PRO A 149 -7.32 -6.92 -5.18
C PRO A 149 -6.41 -5.68 -5.17
N GLN A 150 -6.95 -4.54 -5.60
CA GLN A 150 -6.20 -3.29 -5.54
C GLN A 150 -5.88 -2.95 -4.08
N ASP A 151 -4.60 -2.68 -3.79
CA ASP A 151 -4.09 -2.46 -2.42
C ASP A 151 -4.52 -3.54 -1.41
N GLY A 152 -4.88 -4.75 -1.89
CA GLY A 152 -5.50 -5.81 -1.09
C GLY A 152 -4.70 -6.23 0.14
N LEU A 153 -3.36 -6.34 0.06
CA LEU A 153 -2.53 -6.65 1.22
C LEU A 153 -2.67 -5.58 2.33
N ARG A 154 -2.64 -4.32 1.93
CA ARG A 154 -2.79 -3.19 2.85
C ARG A 154 -4.21 -3.10 3.42
N HIS A 155 -5.24 -3.34 2.61
CA HIS A 155 -6.62 -3.41 3.09
C HIS A 155 -6.84 -4.58 4.05
N SER A 156 -6.23 -5.73 3.78
CA SER A 156 -6.25 -6.89 4.69
C SER A 156 -5.62 -6.55 6.03
N TYR A 157 -4.43 -5.93 6.03
CA TYR A 157 -3.80 -5.45 7.27
C TYR A 157 -4.73 -4.53 8.05
N ALA A 158 -5.27 -3.49 7.39
CA ALA A 158 -6.15 -2.54 8.05
C ALA A 158 -7.37 -3.20 8.68
N SER A 159 -8.03 -4.10 7.95
CA SER A 159 -9.22 -4.81 8.42
C SER A 159 -8.92 -5.73 9.59
N TYR A 160 -7.85 -6.54 9.51
CA TYR A 160 -7.48 -7.45 10.59
C TYR A 160 -6.93 -6.71 11.82
N HIS A 161 -6.14 -5.67 11.62
CA HIS A 161 -5.62 -4.85 12.72
C HIS A 161 -6.77 -4.17 13.48
N LEU A 162 -7.70 -3.55 12.74
CA LEU A 162 -8.86 -2.90 13.37
C LEU A 162 -9.77 -3.90 14.08
N ALA A 163 -10.00 -5.08 13.50
CA ALA A 163 -10.79 -6.13 14.13
C ALA A 163 -10.17 -6.64 15.43
N HIS A 164 -8.83 -6.71 15.49
CA HIS A 164 -8.10 -7.22 16.66
C HIS A 164 -7.92 -6.18 17.74
N PHE A 165 -7.37 -5.00 17.39
CA PHE A 165 -6.99 -3.96 18.36
C PHE A 165 -8.11 -2.95 18.64
N LYS A 166 -9.10 -2.82 17.76
CA LYS A 166 -10.24 -1.89 17.87
C LYS A 166 -9.83 -0.42 18.04
N ASN A 167 -8.61 -0.06 17.58
CA ASN A 167 -8.03 1.27 17.73
C ASN A 167 -7.76 1.90 16.35
N ILE A 168 -8.71 2.69 15.85
CA ILE A 168 -8.60 3.35 14.56
C ILE A 168 -7.51 4.45 14.53
N ASN A 169 -7.26 5.10 15.66
CA ASN A 169 -6.25 6.17 15.73
C ASN A 169 -4.84 5.59 15.61
N GLU A 170 -4.56 4.48 16.27
CA GLU A 170 -3.30 3.76 16.15
C GLU A 170 -3.08 3.28 14.70
N LEU A 171 -4.09 2.63 14.12
CA LEU A 171 -4.04 2.21 12.72
C LEU A 171 -3.74 3.38 11.78
N ALA A 172 -4.37 4.55 11.98
CA ALA A 172 -4.17 5.73 11.16
C ALA A 172 -2.73 6.29 11.24
N THR A 173 -2.05 6.14 12.37
CA THR A 173 -0.64 6.56 12.52
C THR A 173 0.33 5.64 11.81
N GLN A 174 -0.01 4.35 11.70
CA GLN A 174 0.83 3.35 11.05
C GLN A 174 0.62 3.30 9.51
N MET A 175 -0.51 3.75 9.03
CA MET A 175 -0.87 3.72 7.62
C MET A 175 -0.56 5.04 6.90
#